data_d9bfda39ef1ce94d91521966a27f8ba9
#
_entry.id   d9bfda39ef1ce94d91521966a27f8ba9
#
_cell.length_a   1.000
_cell.length_b   1.000
_cell.length_c   1.000
_cell.angle_alpha   90.00
_cell.angle_beta   90.00
_cell.angle_gamma   90.00
#
_symmetry.space_group_name_H-M   'P 1'
#
loop_
_entity.id
_entity.type
_entity.pdbx_description
1 polymer ?
#
loop_
_entity_poly.entity_id
_entity_poly.type
_entity_poly.pdbx_seq_one_letter_code
_entity_poly.pdbx_strand_id
1 'polypeptide(L)'
;GLHESPIPYAHVTTTTTHKTLRGPRGGMILSSNEVNEKYNFNKAVFPGIQGGPLMHVIAGKAVCLKEALTDEYKEYQKQVVKNAACLAQALTERGFKIVSGGTDNHLMLVDLQNLDLTGKEVEKLLDSVHITANKNTVPNDPKSPFVTSGIRLGTPAITTRGAKEDDMIVIADAIKAA
;
A
#
# COMPACT_ATOMS: atom_id res chain seq x y z
N GLY A 1 -1.51 9.55 13.74
CA GLY A 1 -0.99 8.58 12.84
C GLY A 1 0.54 8.60 12.74
N LEU A 2 1.08 7.66 11.98
CA LEU A 2 2.52 7.60 11.68
C LEU A 2 2.94 8.65 10.65
N HIS A 3 2.01 9.05 9.78
CA HIS A 3 2.20 10.08 8.78
C HIS A 3 1.25 11.26 9.05
N GLU A 4 1.62 12.41 8.53
CA GLU A 4 0.81 13.61 8.65
C GLU A 4 -0.54 13.43 7.94
N SER A 5 -1.61 13.92 8.58
CA SER A 5 -2.96 13.84 8.00
C SER A 5 -3.15 14.91 6.92
N PRO A 6 -3.70 14.58 5.75
CA PRO A 6 -4.03 15.59 4.73
C PRO A 6 -5.26 16.44 5.08
N ILE A 7 -6.06 16.01 6.05
CA ILE A 7 -7.35 16.64 6.38
C ILE A 7 -7.22 18.14 6.73
N PRO A 8 -6.23 18.59 7.51
CA PRO A 8 -6.06 20.03 7.80
C PRO A 8 -5.72 20.90 6.58
N TYR A 9 -5.21 20.29 5.52
CA TYR A 9 -4.70 21.02 4.33
C TYR A 9 -5.59 20.87 3.10
N ALA A 10 -6.61 20.04 3.14
CA ALA A 10 -7.46 19.74 2.00
C ALA A 10 -8.94 20.02 2.29
N HIS A 11 -9.63 20.66 1.35
CA HIS A 11 -11.09 20.84 1.44
C HIS A 11 -11.84 19.51 1.39
N VAL A 12 -11.30 18.55 0.63
CA VAL A 12 -11.84 17.21 0.46
C VAL A 12 -10.71 16.21 0.45
N THR A 13 -10.83 15.16 1.24
CA THR A 13 -9.89 14.03 1.25
C THR A 13 -10.63 12.76 0.85
N THR A 14 -10.13 12.04 -0.13
CA THR A 14 -10.64 10.73 -0.51
C THR A 14 -9.66 9.63 -0.11
N THR A 15 -10.18 8.48 0.30
CA THR A 15 -9.37 7.33 0.65
C THR A 15 -10.09 6.03 0.33
N THR A 16 -9.35 4.94 0.31
CA THR A 16 -9.89 3.59 0.22
C THR A 16 -9.90 2.93 1.59
N THR A 17 -10.86 2.03 1.84
CA THR A 17 -10.95 1.29 3.09
C THR A 17 -10.25 -0.08 3.06
N HIS A 18 -9.90 -0.58 1.88
CA HIS A 18 -9.42 -1.95 1.64
C HIS A 18 -7.89 -2.07 1.45
N LYS A 19 -7.12 -1.04 1.75
CA LYS A 19 -5.64 -1.06 1.68
C LYS A 19 -5.07 -1.12 3.10
N THR A 20 -4.22 -0.19 3.49
CA THR A 20 -3.59 -0.19 4.82
C THR A 20 -4.59 -0.07 5.97
N LEU A 21 -5.79 0.45 5.75
CA LEU A 21 -6.88 0.39 6.73
C LEU A 21 -7.39 -1.04 7.00
N ARG A 22 -7.11 -1.98 6.13
CA ARG A 22 -7.44 -3.41 6.29
C ARG A 22 -8.95 -3.67 6.41
N GLY A 23 -9.77 -2.81 5.79
CA GLY A 23 -11.22 -2.90 5.79
C GLY A 23 -11.82 -3.51 4.52
N PRO A 24 -13.14 -3.45 4.37
CA PRO A 24 -13.83 -3.94 3.18
C PRO A 24 -13.50 -3.08 1.95
N ARG A 25 -13.68 -3.63 0.76
CA ARG A 25 -13.53 -2.89 -0.48
C ARG A 25 -14.52 -1.73 -0.55
N GLY A 26 -14.00 -0.54 -0.74
CA GLY A 26 -14.79 0.68 -0.84
C GLY A 26 -13.94 1.93 -0.71
N GLY A 27 -14.58 3.08 -0.81
CA GLY A 27 -13.99 4.39 -0.63
C GLY A 27 -14.69 5.19 0.45
N MET A 28 -14.05 6.28 0.85
CA MET A 28 -14.63 7.32 1.70
C MET A 28 -14.28 8.68 1.12
N ILE A 29 -15.21 9.63 1.30
CA ILE A 29 -15.02 11.05 1.03
C ILE A 29 -15.16 11.76 2.36
N LEU A 30 -14.17 12.53 2.74
CA LEU A 30 -14.12 13.29 3.98
C LEU A 30 -14.05 14.78 3.66
N SER A 31 -14.89 15.59 4.28
CA SER A 31 -14.91 17.04 4.15
C SER A 31 -15.47 17.68 5.42
N SER A 32 -15.30 19.00 5.58
CA SER A 32 -16.05 19.74 6.57
C SER A 32 -17.53 19.83 6.18
N ASN A 33 -18.39 20.13 7.16
CA ASN A 33 -19.82 20.37 6.89
C ASN A 33 -20.04 21.51 5.91
N GLU A 34 -19.31 22.61 6.07
CA GLU A 34 -19.36 23.78 5.17
C GLU A 34 -19.07 23.41 3.70
N VAL A 35 -18.01 22.64 3.46
CA VAL A 35 -17.65 22.16 2.12
C VAL A 35 -18.72 21.21 1.58
N ASN A 36 -19.25 20.31 2.40
CA ASN A 36 -20.31 19.41 1.98
C ASN A 36 -21.62 20.15 1.66
N GLU A 37 -22.01 21.15 2.43
CA GLU A 37 -23.16 22.01 2.15
C GLU A 37 -23.02 22.74 0.81
N LYS A 38 -21.83 23.27 0.52
CA LYS A 38 -21.55 23.97 -0.74
C LYS A 38 -21.61 23.06 -1.96
N TYR A 39 -21.04 21.86 -1.88
CA TYR A 39 -20.88 20.95 -3.02
C TYR A 39 -21.83 19.75 -3.01
N ASN A 40 -22.51 19.47 -1.90
CA ASN A 40 -23.51 18.41 -1.71
C ASN A 40 -23.03 17.02 -2.18
N PHE A 41 -21.92 16.54 -1.62
CA PHE A 41 -21.34 15.26 -1.98
C PHE A 41 -22.30 14.08 -1.78
N ASN A 42 -23.13 14.12 -0.75
CA ASN A 42 -24.12 13.07 -0.51
C ASN A 42 -25.06 12.91 -1.70
N LYS A 43 -25.59 14.01 -2.25
CA LYS A 43 -26.44 13.99 -3.44
C LYS A 43 -25.66 13.59 -4.70
N ALA A 44 -24.43 14.02 -4.82
CA ALA A 44 -23.56 13.63 -5.94
C ALA A 44 -23.29 12.10 -5.94
N VAL A 45 -23.10 11.52 -4.77
CA VAL A 45 -22.95 10.06 -4.63
C VAL A 45 -24.28 9.34 -4.87
N PHE A 46 -25.33 9.70 -4.14
CA PHE A 46 -26.66 9.10 -4.28
C PHE A 46 -27.73 10.20 -4.32
N PRO A 47 -28.57 10.23 -5.34
CA PRO A 47 -28.68 9.29 -6.48
C PRO A 47 -27.81 9.66 -7.70
N GLY A 48 -26.82 10.56 -7.54
CA GLY A 48 -26.07 11.11 -8.66
C GLY A 48 -25.34 10.07 -9.51
N ILE A 49 -24.44 9.31 -8.92
CA ILE A 49 -23.60 8.32 -9.63
C ILE A 49 -23.75 6.90 -9.11
N GLN A 50 -24.34 6.70 -7.92
CA GLN A 50 -24.56 5.39 -7.31
C GLN A 50 -26.05 5.15 -7.03
N GLY A 51 -26.41 3.89 -6.82
CA GLY A 51 -27.75 3.45 -6.40
C GLY A 51 -27.77 3.07 -4.92
N GLY A 52 -28.64 2.10 -4.57
CA GLY A 52 -28.77 1.62 -3.21
C GLY A 52 -27.42 1.12 -2.63
N PRO A 53 -27.06 1.53 -1.41
CA PRO A 53 -25.78 1.19 -0.81
C PRO A 53 -25.72 -0.28 -0.37
N LEU A 54 -24.51 -0.85 -0.43
CA LEU A 54 -24.23 -2.18 0.12
C LEU A 54 -24.05 -2.08 1.64
N MET A 55 -25.13 -2.29 2.41
CA MET A 55 -25.14 -2.07 3.85
C MET A 55 -24.16 -2.96 4.60
N HIS A 56 -23.91 -4.20 4.16
CA HIS A 56 -22.89 -5.09 4.74
C HIS A 56 -21.47 -4.51 4.58
N VAL A 57 -21.18 -3.82 3.47
CA VAL A 57 -19.90 -3.11 3.30
C VAL A 57 -19.80 -1.93 4.24
N ILE A 58 -20.89 -1.17 4.42
CA ILE A 58 -20.93 -0.04 5.36
C ILE A 58 -20.73 -0.52 6.81
N ALA A 59 -21.38 -1.61 7.19
CA ALA A 59 -21.17 -2.24 8.51
C ALA A 59 -19.71 -2.70 8.68
N GLY A 60 -19.12 -3.31 7.65
CA GLY A 60 -17.70 -3.66 7.65
C GLY A 60 -16.76 -2.46 7.78
N LYS A 61 -17.11 -1.32 7.15
CA LYS A 61 -16.34 -0.07 7.33
C LYS A 61 -16.41 0.44 8.77
N ALA A 62 -17.58 0.36 9.41
CA ALA A 62 -17.75 0.77 10.82
C ALA A 62 -16.86 -0.08 11.75
N VAL A 63 -16.81 -1.40 11.55
CA VAL A 63 -15.92 -2.29 12.29
C VAL A 63 -14.45 -1.93 12.03
N CYS A 64 -14.06 -1.79 10.77
CA CYS A 64 -12.69 -1.41 10.38
C CYS A 64 -12.24 -0.10 11.04
N LEU A 65 -13.08 0.92 11.04
CA LEU A 65 -12.75 2.21 11.64
C LEU A 65 -12.68 2.12 13.19
N LYS A 66 -13.51 1.28 13.81
CA LYS A 66 -13.43 1.01 15.26
C LYS A 66 -12.12 0.30 15.61
N GLU A 67 -11.72 -0.71 14.83
CA GLU A 67 -10.43 -1.38 15.01
C GLU A 67 -9.26 -0.40 14.84
N ALA A 68 -9.32 0.49 13.85
CA ALA A 68 -8.28 1.48 13.58
C ALA A 68 -8.04 2.48 14.74
N LEU A 69 -8.98 2.59 15.68
CA LEU A 69 -8.84 3.42 16.89
C LEU A 69 -8.11 2.71 18.03
N THR A 70 -7.92 1.41 17.95
CA THR A 70 -7.30 0.60 19.01
C THR A 70 -5.77 0.78 19.06
N ASP A 71 -5.18 0.48 20.20
CA ASP A 71 -3.72 0.51 20.35
C ASP A 71 -3.06 -0.66 19.61
N GLU A 72 -3.71 -1.82 19.54
CA GLU A 72 -3.26 -2.97 18.75
C GLU A 72 -3.09 -2.59 17.29
N TYR A 73 -4.03 -1.84 16.72
CA TYR A 73 -3.91 -1.38 15.35
C TYR A 73 -2.75 -0.38 15.16
N LYS A 74 -2.51 0.48 16.13
CA LYS A 74 -1.36 1.41 16.09
C LYS A 74 -0.03 0.65 16.14
N GLU A 75 0.08 -0.38 16.99
CA GLU A 75 1.28 -1.23 17.04
C GLU A 75 1.45 -2.05 15.75
N TYR A 76 0.37 -2.57 15.19
CA TYR A 76 0.39 -3.21 13.88
C TYR A 76 0.96 -2.28 12.79
N GLN A 77 0.51 -1.03 12.72
CA GLN A 77 1.02 -0.08 11.71
C GLN A 77 2.48 0.29 11.93
N LYS A 78 2.92 0.41 13.19
CA LYS A 78 4.34 0.59 13.50
C LYS A 78 5.18 -0.60 13.02
N GLN A 79 4.68 -1.83 13.24
CA GLN A 79 5.35 -3.04 12.74
C GLN A 79 5.39 -3.09 11.22
N VAL A 80 4.33 -2.66 10.52
CA VAL A 80 4.33 -2.56 9.06
C VAL A 80 5.48 -1.69 8.55
N VAL A 81 5.67 -0.52 9.16
CA VAL A 81 6.75 0.42 8.78
C VAL A 81 8.13 -0.16 9.10
N LYS A 82 8.31 -0.79 10.27
CA LYS A 82 9.57 -1.45 10.65
C LYS A 82 9.92 -2.57 9.67
N ASN A 83 8.96 -3.42 9.35
CA ASN A 83 9.14 -4.49 8.39
C ASN A 83 9.52 -3.95 7.00
N ALA A 84 8.87 -2.88 6.55
CA ALA A 84 9.20 -2.27 5.26
C ALA A 84 10.62 -1.71 5.23
N ALA A 85 11.04 -1.00 6.27
CA ALA A 85 12.41 -0.48 6.38
C ALA A 85 13.45 -1.61 6.41
N CYS A 86 13.19 -2.67 7.20
CA CYS A 86 14.06 -3.84 7.27
C CYS A 86 14.15 -4.57 5.91
N LEU A 87 13.03 -4.80 5.24
CA LEU A 87 13.02 -5.43 3.92
C LEU A 87 13.78 -4.60 2.87
N ALA A 88 13.59 -3.27 2.88
CA ALA A 88 14.30 -2.38 1.96
C ALA A 88 15.81 -2.44 2.18
N GLN A 89 16.27 -2.44 3.43
CA GLN A 89 17.67 -2.58 3.77
C GLN A 89 18.20 -3.96 3.35
N ALA A 90 17.52 -5.03 3.71
CA ALA A 90 17.93 -6.40 3.40
C ALA A 90 18.04 -6.64 1.88
N LEU A 91 17.13 -6.07 1.08
CA LEU A 91 17.21 -6.11 -0.39
C LEU A 91 18.39 -5.31 -0.91
N THR A 92 18.67 -4.14 -0.35
CA THR A 92 19.84 -3.32 -0.73
C THR A 92 21.15 -4.06 -0.50
N GLU A 93 21.30 -4.71 0.65
CA GLU A 93 22.46 -5.54 0.99
C GLU A 93 22.66 -6.73 0.01
N ARG A 94 21.58 -7.16 -0.64
CA ARG A 94 21.60 -8.22 -1.68
C ARG A 94 21.74 -7.72 -3.10
N GLY A 95 22.04 -6.42 -3.26
CA GLY A 95 22.33 -5.79 -4.54
C GLY A 95 21.13 -5.26 -5.31
N PHE A 96 19.93 -5.24 -4.70
CA PHE A 96 18.77 -4.56 -5.28
C PHE A 96 18.85 -3.06 -5.05
N LYS A 97 18.44 -2.29 -6.03
CA LYS A 97 18.38 -0.83 -5.95
C LYS A 97 16.98 -0.39 -5.52
N ILE A 98 16.88 0.16 -4.31
CA ILE A 98 15.63 0.73 -3.82
C ILE A 98 15.53 2.19 -4.29
N VAL A 99 14.43 2.54 -4.94
CA VAL A 99 14.13 3.92 -5.33
C VAL A 99 14.07 4.77 -4.05
N SER A 100 14.65 5.98 -4.09
CA SER A 100 14.86 6.86 -2.92
C SER A 100 15.75 6.32 -1.78
N GLY A 101 16.45 5.20 -2.00
CA GLY A 101 17.40 4.66 -1.03
C GLY A 101 16.80 3.96 0.19
N GLY A 102 15.48 3.79 0.24
CA GLY A 102 14.77 3.15 1.35
C GLY A 102 13.29 3.46 1.35
N THR A 103 12.66 3.28 2.53
CA THR A 103 11.25 3.63 2.72
C THR A 103 10.97 4.04 4.17
N ASP A 104 10.05 4.98 4.35
CA ASP A 104 9.49 5.42 5.62
C ASP A 104 8.00 5.06 5.79
N ASN A 105 7.46 4.28 4.85
CA ASN A 105 6.06 3.87 4.83
C ASN A 105 5.92 2.34 4.70
N HIS A 106 4.83 1.86 4.14
CA HIS A 106 4.46 0.44 4.06
C HIS A 106 4.94 -0.27 2.79
N LEU A 107 5.51 0.44 1.82
CA LEU A 107 5.92 -0.11 0.53
C LEU A 107 7.23 0.50 0.03
N MET A 108 7.83 -0.17 -0.95
CA MET A 108 9.02 0.30 -1.65
C MET A 108 8.94 -0.02 -3.14
N LEU A 109 9.64 0.77 -3.95
CA LEU A 109 9.92 0.48 -5.33
C LEU A 109 11.34 -0.06 -5.47
N VAL A 110 11.48 -1.18 -6.16
CA VAL A 110 12.77 -1.79 -6.51
C VAL A 110 13.04 -1.50 -7.98
N ASP A 111 14.13 -0.81 -8.25
CA ASP A 111 14.64 -0.58 -9.62
C ASP A 111 15.49 -1.77 -10.03
N LEU A 112 15.13 -2.43 -11.12
CA LEU A 112 15.76 -3.66 -11.63
C LEU A 112 16.75 -3.39 -12.76
N GLN A 113 16.94 -2.14 -13.17
CA GLN A 113 17.80 -1.78 -14.30
C GLN A 113 19.27 -2.21 -14.09
N ASN A 114 19.75 -2.18 -12.86
CA ASN A 114 21.09 -2.62 -12.50
C ASN A 114 21.28 -4.15 -12.57
N LEU A 115 20.19 -4.91 -12.71
CA LEU A 115 20.19 -6.37 -12.85
C LEU A 115 19.88 -6.82 -14.28
N ASP A 116 19.64 -5.88 -15.18
CA ASP A 116 19.21 -6.12 -16.58
C ASP A 116 17.91 -6.96 -16.66
N LEU A 117 17.00 -6.76 -15.70
CA LEU A 117 15.72 -7.43 -15.62
C LEU A 117 14.57 -6.44 -15.83
N THR A 118 13.42 -6.96 -16.25
CA THR A 118 12.19 -6.18 -16.37
C THR A 118 11.24 -6.47 -15.21
N GLY A 119 10.39 -5.48 -14.87
CA GLY A 119 9.35 -5.68 -13.88
C GLY A 119 8.40 -6.83 -14.24
N LYS A 120 8.08 -6.98 -15.53
CA LYS A 120 7.22 -8.07 -16.03
C LYS A 120 7.83 -9.47 -15.84
N GLU A 121 9.13 -9.60 -16.06
CA GLU A 121 9.84 -10.88 -15.85
C GLU A 121 9.87 -11.24 -14.37
N VAL A 122 10.30 -10.29 -13.54
CA VAL A 122 10.41 -10.52 -12.09
C VAL A 122 9.02 -10.72 -11.43
N GLU A 123 7.98 -9.99 -11.84
CA GLU A 123 6.61 -10.23 -11.37
C GLU A 123 6.19 -11.70 -11.60
N LYS A 124 6.41 -12.23 -12.81
CA LYS A 124 6.08 -13.62 -13.15
C LYS A 124 6.94 -14.64 -12.40
N LEU A 125 8.22 -14.35 -12.27
CA LEU A 125 9.16 -15.21 -11.57
C LEU A 125 8.78 -15.35 -10.10
N LEU A 126 8.55 -14.23 -9.42
CA LEU A 126 8.13 -14.22 -8.01
C LEU A 126 6.76 -14.90 -7.81
N ASP A 127 5.81 -14.70 -8.73
CA ASP A 127 4.51 -15.35 -8.68
C ASP A 127 4.64 -16.89 -8.76
N SER A 128 5.58 -17.41 -9.57
CA SER A 128 5.83 -18.85 -9.70
C SER A 128 6.35 -19.50 -8.42
N VAL A 129 6.91 -18.73 -7.52
CA VAL A 129 7.38 -19.16 -6.18
C VAL A 129 6.48 -18.63 -5.04
N HIS A 130 5.26 -18.20 -5.39
CA HIS A 130 4.23 -17.71 -4.45
C HIS A 130 4.60 -16.43 -3.68
N ILE A 131 5.46 -15.61 -4.24
CA ILE A 131 5.76 -14.26 -3.76
C ILE A 131 4.99 -13.26 -4.62
N THR A 132 3.92 -12.68 -4.07
CA THR A 132 3.11 -11.70 -4.77
C THR A 132 3.81 -10.34 -4.83
N ALA A 133 4.13 -9.90 -6.02
CA ALA A 133 4.62 -8.55 -6.32
C ALA A 133 3.87 -8.00 -7.53
N ASN A 134 3.99 -6.73 -7.81
CA ASN A 134 3.51 -6.18 -9.07
C ASN A 134 4.60 -5.37 -9.75
N LYS A 135 4.66 -5.49 -11.09
CA LYS A 135 5.50 -4.62 -11.90
C LYS A 135 5.09 -3.16 -11.71
N ASN A 136 6.05 -2.27 -11.71
CA ASN A 136 5.84 -0.85 -11.52
C ASN A 136 6.89 -0.05 -12.28
N THR A 137 6.47 1.06 -12.89
CA THR A 137 7.42 2.00 -13.46
C THR A 137 8.27 2.64 -12.37
N VAL A 138 9.52 2.93 -12.70
CA VAL A 138 10.43 3.71 -11.85
C VAL A 138 10.54 5.14 -12.38
N PRO A 139 11.06 6.09 -11.62
CA PRO A 139 11.30 7.44 -12.13
C PRO A 139 12.15 7.43 -13.40
N ASN A 140 11.72 8.13 -14.45
CA ASN A 140 12.34 8.17 -15.77
C ASN A 140 12.49 6.80 -16.43
N ASP A 141 11.54 5.92 -16.23
CA ASP A 141 11.56 4.54 -16.75
C ASP A 141 11.69 4.54 -18.29
N PRO A 142 12.74 3.89 -18.86
CA PRO A 142 12.91 3.81 -20.30
C PRO A 142 11.95 2.81 -20.97
N LYS A 143 11.29 1.95 -20.20
CA LYS A 143 10.40 0.90 -20.71
C LYS A 143 8.93 1.34 -20.64
N SER A 144 8.10 0.71 -21.47
CA SER A 144 6.66 0.99 -21.47
C SER A 144 5.99 0.57 -20.16
N PRO A 145 4.83 1.16 -19.78
CA PRO A 145 4.06 0.75 -18.60
C PRO A 145 3.61 -0.72 -18.58
N PHE A 146 3.63 -1.39 -19.72
CA PHE A 146 3.29 -2.82 -19.84
C PHE A 146 4.46 -3.76 -19.52
N VAL A 147 5.68 -3.24 -19.51
CA VAL A 147 6.91 -3.99 -19.25
C VAL A 147 7.53 -3.57 -17.93
N THR A 148 7.79 -2.28 -17.76
CA THR A 148 8.40 -1.59 -16.61
C THR A 148 9.83 -2.02 -16.30
N SER A 149 10.54 -1.18 -15.56
CA SER A 149 11.90 -1.47 -15.08
C SER A 149 11.95 -1.75 -13.57
N GLY A 150 10.79 -1.86 -12.90
CA GLY A 150 10.76 -2.10 -11.48
C GLY A 150 9.59 -2.96 -11.01
N ILE A 151 9.65 -3.31 -9.73
CA ILE A 151 8.57 -3.95 -8.99
C ILE A 151 8.25 -3.15 -7.74
N ARG A 152 7.02 -3.31 -7.24
CA ARG A 152 6.58 -2.76 -5.97
C ARG A 152 6.35 -3.88 -4.97
N LEU A 153 6.94 -3.73 -3.78
CA LEU A 153 6.80 -4.62 -2.65
C LEU A 153 6.18 -3.86 -1.47
N GLY A 154 5.46 -4.55 -0.61
CA GLY A 154 4.87 -3.96 0.58
C GLY A 154 4.62 -4.98 1.68
N THR A 155 4.56 -4.52 2.91
CA THR A 155 4.57 -5.37 4.11
C THR A 155 3.25 -5.50 4.87
N PRO A 156 2.14 -4.78 4.57
CA PRO A 156 0.92 -4.88 5.38
C PRO A 156 0.34 -6.29 5.48
N ALA A 157 0.25 -7.01 4.36
CA ALA A 157 -0.34 -8.35 4.33
C ALA A 157 0.48 -9.37 5.15
N ILE A 158 1.81 -9.36 4.99
CA ILE A 158 2.67 -10.29 5.72
C ILE A 158 2.75 -9.94 7.21
N THR A 159 2.72 -8.65 7.56
CA THR A 159 2.64 -8.19 8.96
C THR A 159 1.34 -8.63 9.61
N THR A 160 0.21 -8.59 8.90
CA THR A 160 -1.08 -9.12 9.40
C THR A 160 -0.98 -10.62 9.71
N ARG A 161 -0.12 -11.36 9.01
CA ARG A 161 0.15 -12.79 9.24
C ARG A 161 1.15 -13.05 10.36
N GLY A 162 1.66 -12.01 11.01
CA GLY A 162 2.54 -12.09 12.18
C GLY A 162 4.03 -11.92 11.88
N ALA A 163 4.42 -11.67 10.63
CA ALA A 163 5.83 -11.48 10.27
C ALA A 163 6.46 -10.27 10.94
N LYS A 164 7.71 -10.40 11.30
CA LYS A 164 8.56 -9.39 11.93
C LYS A 164 9.86 -9.21 11.14
N GLU A 165 10.79 -8.42 11.69
CA GLU A 165 12.02 -8.01 11.01
C GLU A 165 12.88 -9.21 10.57
N ASP A 166 13.01 -10.26 11.39
CA ASP A 166 13.77 -11.47 11.03
C ASP A 166 13.18 -12.19 9.81
N ASP A 167 11.85 -12.20 9.70
CA ASP A 167 11.17 -12.77 8.53
C ASP A 167 11.44 -11.97 7.25
N MET A 168 11.68 -10.65 7.38
CA MET A 168 12.01 -9.79 6.23
C MET A 168 13.37 -10.16 5.62
N ILE A 169 14.31 -10.59 6.45
CA ILE A 169 15.62 -11.08 5.98
C ILE A 169 15.43 -12.36 5.15
N VAL A 170 14.65 -13.31 5.67
CA VAL A 170 14.34 -14.56 4.97
C VAL A 170 13.60 -14.29 3.64
N ILE A 171 12.66 -13.35 3.64
CA ILE A 171 11.94 -12.95 2.43
C ILE A 171 12.90 -12.31 1.41
N ALA A 172 13.82 -11.48 1.85
CA ALA A 172 14.82 -10.87 0.96
C ALA A 172 15.75 -11.93 0.35
N ASP A 173 16.15 -12.95 1.12
CA ASP A 173 16.91 -14.10 0.61
C ASP A 173 16.12 -14.89 -0.42
N ALA A 174 14.85 -15.16 -0.16
CA ALA A 174 13.97 -15.86 -1.09
C ALA A 174 13.78 -15.07 -2.41
N ILE A 175 13.59 -13.75 -2.33
CA ILE A 175 13.50 -12.89 -3.53
C ILE A 175 14.80 -12.90 -4.31
N LYS A 176 15.96 -12.95 -3.64
CA LYS A 176 17.26 -12.97 -4.31
C LYS A 176 17.56 -14.33 -4.96
N ALA A 177 17.06 -15.40 -4.37
CA ALA A 177 17.29 -16.77 -4.85
C ALA A 177 16.38 -17.13 -6.05
N ALA A 178 15.22 -16.51 -6.15
CA ALA A 178 14.32 -16.67 -7.29
C ALA A 178 14.88 -16.05 -8.56
#